data_6b358e48277f5fade822cf82370e327b
#
_entry.id   6b358e48277f5fade822cf82370e327b
#
_cell.length_a   1.000
_cell.length_b   1.000
_cell.length_c   1.000
_cell.angle_alpha   90.00
_cell.angle_beta   90.00
_cell.angle_gamma   90.00
#
_symmetry.space_group_name_H-M   'P 1'
#
loop_
_entity.id
_entity.type
_entity.pdbx_description
1 polymer ?
#
loop_
_entity_poly.entity_id
_entity_poly.type
_entity_poly.pdbx_seq_one_letter_code
_entity_poly.pdbx_strand_id
1 'polypeptide(L)'
;MRWRIPVRNAGNMNATVHTVKKSRDRVAVLTDFGGGSPMVVELAEELAVMGARRMILMTWGGALQPGLQPGDIVICERAVRDEGTSHHYLPSEKYVHADDELVARLADRIRVRGGRCTVGATWTTDAPYRETEAEVRVWQAEGVQTVEMEAAGLFTVGQVRNLPTAAAVIIMDSLATYRWQAPESLSPIQHALETVYAAAIETLDSA
;
A
#
# COMPACT_ATOMS: atom_id res chain seq x y z
N MET A 1 22.59 -4.26 -3.73
CA MET A 1 22.28 -2.94 -3.19
C MET A 1 22.90 -2.83 -1.80
N ARG A 2 23.68 -1.80 -1.46
CA ARG A 2 24.23 -1.66 -0.10
C ARG A 2 23.35 -0.66 0.65
N TRP A 3 22.66 -1.13 1.66
CA TRP A 3 21.91 -0.31 2.62
C TRP A 3 22.88 0.41 3.55
N ARG A 4 22.59 1.66 3.90
CA ARG A 4 23.25 2.30 5.03
C ARG A 4 22.63 1.81 6.33
N ILE A 5 23.43 1.87 7.39
CA ILE A 5 23.01 1.54 8.76
C ILE A 5 21.76 2.34 9.11
N PRO A 6 20.75 1.72 9.73
CA PRO A 6 19.52 2.41 10.13
C PRO A 6 19.83 3.65 10.95
N VAL A 7 19.12 4.73 10.71
CA VAL A 7 19.08 5.87 11.63
C VAL A 7 18.30 5.40 12.85
N ARG A 8 19.02 4.95 13.87
CA ARG A 8 18.40 4.60 15.15
C ARG A 8 17.90 5.87 15.83
N ASN A 9 16.62 5.85 16.22
CA ASN A 9 15.92 6.86 17.04
C ASN A 9 15.61 8.20 16.34
N ALA A 10 14.76 8.15 15.32
CA ALA A 10 13.94 9.29 15.02
C ALA A 10 12.63 9.15 15.83
N GLY A 11 12.56 9.66 17.02
CA GLY A 11 11.37 9.59 17.87
C GLY A 11 11.06 8.19 18.42
N ASN A 12 9.81 7.94 18.78
CA ASN A 12 9.30 6.64 19.24
C ASN A 12 8.87 5.71 18.09
N MET A 13 9.35 5.93 16.86
CA MET A 13 8.96 5.11 15.72
C MET A 13 9.31 3.63 15.93
N ASN A 14 8.30 2.78 15.95
CA ASN A 14 8.44 1.33 15.93
C ASN A 14 8.74 0.82 14.51
N ALA A 15 9.76 1.40 13.86
CA ALA A 15 10.16 1.03 12.50
C ALA A 15 11.67 1.19 12.31
N THR A 16 12.22 0.47 11.35
CA THR A 16 13.60 0.67 10.91
C THR A 16 13.60 1.57 9.67
N VAL A 17 14.35 2.67 9.71
CA VAL A 17 14.47 3.61 8.59
C VAL A 17 15.76 3.37 7.81
N HIS A 18 15.64 3.19 6.51
CA HIS A 18 16.76 3.00 5.59
C HIS A 18 16.78 4.13 4.56
N THR A 19 17.88 4.86 4.43
CA THR A 19 18.04 5.84 3.34
C THR A 19 18.56 5.18 2.06
N VAL A 20 18.10 5.67 0.92
CA VAL A 20 18.47 5.14 -0.40
C VAL A 20 19.60 5.96 -1.00
N LYS A 21 20.83 5.43 -1.05
CA LYS A 21 22.01 6.13 -1.57
C LYS A 21 21.85 6.67 -2.99
N LYS A 22 21.17 5.94 -3.88
CA LYS A 22 20.98 6.38 -5.27
C LYS A 22 20.19 7.67 -5.38
N SER A 23 19.29 7.93 -4.41
CA SER A 23 18.50 9.16 -4.32
C SER A 23 19.24 10.30 -3.59
N ARG A 24 20.54 10.14 -3.29
CA ARG A 24 21.29 11.06 -2.42
C ARG A 24 20.62 11.24 -1.05
N ASP A 25 20.13 10.14 -0.51
CA ASP A 25 19.41 10.07 0.78
C ASP A 25 18.09 10.89 0.84
N ARG A 26 17.51 11.25 -0.32
CA ARG A 26 16.21 11.93 -0.41
C ARG A 26 15.02 10.99 -0.24
N VAL A 27 15.22 9.69 -0.50
CA VAL A 27 14.20 8.66 -0.33
C VAL A 27 14.59 7.77 0.85
N ALA A 28 13.65 7.52 1.73
CA ALA A 28 13.76 6.55 2.81
C ALA A 28 12.78 5.40 2.60
N VAL A 29 13.13 4.24 3.14
CA VAL A 29 12.28 3.05 3.20
C VAL A 29 12.14 2.65 4.65
N LEU A 30 10.92 2.45 5.09
CA LEU A 30 10.62 1.96 6.43
C LEU A 30 10.34 0.47 6.35
N THR A 31 10.88 -0.27 7.31
CA THR A 31 10.68 -1.72 7.48
C THR A 31 10.49 -2.05 8.97
N ASP A 32 10.19 -3.29 9.25
CA ASP A 32 10.10 -3.83 10.62
C ASP A 32 9.04 -3.14 11.48
N PHE A 33 7.94 -2.69 10.87
CA PHE A 33 6.77 -2.16 11.56
C PHE A 33 5.60 -3.14 11.46
N GLY A 34 4.65 -3.01 12.38
CA GLY A 34 3.42 -3.82 12.35
C GLY A 34 2.48 -3.45 11.20
N GLY A 35 1.47 -4.28 10.96
CA GLY A 35 0.43 -4.02 9.94
C GLY A 35 -0.77 -3.26 10.50
N GLY A 36 -1.64 -2.84 9.59
CA GLY A 36 -2.94 -2.23 9.86
C GLY A 36 -2.93 -0.70 9.88
N SER A 37 -4.11 -0.13 9.67
CA SER A 37 -4.32 1.31 9.59
C SER A 37 -3.80 2.09 10.80
N PRO A 38 -3.96 1.65 12.07
CA PRO A 38 -3.43 2.39 13.20
C PRO A 38 -1.92 2.60 13.13
N MET A 39 -1.17 1.54 12.78
CA MET A 39 0.29 1.60 12.69
C MET A 39 0.76 2.51 11.55
N VAL A 40 0.16 2.34 10.36
CA VAL A 40 0.54 3.15 9.20
C VAL A 40 0.18 4.63 9.40
N VAL A 41 -0.93 4.92 10.04
CA VAL A 41 -1.34 6.30 10.38
C VAL A 41 -0.35 6.94 11.36
N GLU A 42 0.05 6.24 12.43
CA GLU A 42 1.05 6.73 13.37
C GLU A 42 2.36 7.07 12.66
N LEU A 43 2.89 6.15 11.86
CA LEU A 43 4.11 6.37 11.09
C LEU A 43 3.98 7.51 10.08
N ALA A 44 2.85 7.61 9.38
CA ALA A 44 2.63 8.66 8.39
C ALA A 44 2.56 10.05 9.05
N GLU A 45 1.94 10.16 10.23
CA GLU A 45 1.92 11.40 11.02
C GLU A 45 3.32 11.83 11.45
N GLU A 46 4.13 10.90 11.98
CA GLU A 46 5.50 11.18 12.38
C GLU A 46 6.36 11.59 11.19
N LEU A 47 6.26 10.86 10.07
CA LEU A 47 6.99 11.18 8.85
C LEU A 47 6.59 12.54 8.26
N ALA A 48 5.31 12.92 8.32
CA ALA A 48 4.85 14.23 7.89
C ALA A 48 5.50 15.35 8.72
N VAL A 49 5.56 15.20 10.05
CA VAL A 49 6.26 16.15 10.94
C VAL A 49 7.76 16.19 10.67
N MET A 50 8.37 15.08 10.32
CA MET A 50 9.78 14.98 9.94
C MET A 50 10.10 15.56 8.56
N GLY A 51 9.09 16.00 7.81
CA GLY A 51 9.24 16.68 6.52
C GLY A 51 9.14 15.76 5.31
N ALA A 52 8.54 14.58 5.43
CA ALA A 52 8.17 13.78 4.27
C ALA A 52 7.22 14.59 3.36
N ARG A 53 7.44 14.52 2.05
CA ARG A 53 6.65 15.28 1.07
C ARG A 53 5.67 14.41 0.28
N ARG A 54 5.85 13.09 0.32
CA ARG A 54 5.01 12.09 -0.31
C ARG A 54 5.32 10.72 0.26
N MET A 55 4.36 9.80 0.21
CA MET A 55 4.53 8.45 0.71
C MET A 55 3.94 7.44 -0.26
N ILE A 56 4.62 6.30 -0.40
CA ILE A 56 4.12 5.13 -1.14
C ILE A 56 4.15 3.94 -0.20
N LEU A 57 2.99 3.35 0.02
CA LEU A 57 2.83 2.08 0.71
C LEU A 57 3.09 0.94 -0.26
N MET A 58 3.83 -0.07 0.19
CA MET A 58 3.95 -1.37 -0.48
C MET A 58 3.49 -2.42 0.52
N THR A 59 2.42 -3.11 0.21
CA THR A 59 1.84 -4.13 1.09
C THR A 59 1.42 -5.37 0.31
N TRP A 60 1.08 -6.42 1.04
CA TRP A 60 0.47 -7.63 0.50
C TRP A 60 -1.05 -7.51 0.63
N GLY A 61 -1.77 -8.26 -0.20
CA GLY A 61 -3.20 -8.34 -0.07
C GLY A 61 -3.78 -9.57 -0.76
N GLY A 62 -5.02 -9.87 -0.42
CA GLY A 62 -5.81 -10.90 -1.05
C GLY A 62 -6.48 -10.39 -2.34
N ALA A 63 -6.50 -11.24 -3.38
CA ALA A 63 -7.29 -10.95 -4.58
C ALA A 63 -8.78 -11.14 -4.31
N LEU A 64 -9.59 -10.17 -4.70
CA LEU A 64 -11.05 -10.28 -4.70
C LEU A 64 -11.58 -10.65 -6.09
N GLN A 65 -10.90 -10.26 -7.17
CA GLN A 65 -11.34 -10.54 -8.54
C GLN A 65 -10.73 -11.83 -9.10
N PRO A 66 -11.51 -12.67 -9.79
CA PRO A 66 -11.04 -13.98 -10.31
C PRO A 66 -9.87 -13.90 -11.30
N GLY A 67 -9.64 -12.75 -11.92
CA GLY A 67 -8.56 -12.55 -12.89
C GLY A 67 -7.20 -12.27 -12.27
N LEU A 68 -7.12 -12.01 -10.97
CA LEU A 68 -5.87 -11.70 -10.28
C LEU A 68 -5.21 -12.98 -9.74
N GLN A 69 -3.89 -13.02 -9.88
CA GLN A 69 -3.06 -14.15 -9.48
C GLN A 69 -1.97 -13.69 -8.51
N PRO A 70 -1.41 -14.59 -7.65
CA PRO A 70 -0.26 -14.27 -6.82
C PRO A 70 0.90 -13.67 -7.62
N GLY A 71 1.39 -12.52 -7.16
CA GLY A 71 2.40 -11.72 -7.84
C GLY A 71 1.85 -10.65 -8.80
N ASP A 72 0.54 -10.59 -9.06
CA ASP A 72 -0.04 -9.43 -9.73
C ASP A 72 0.03 -8.20 -8.83
N ILE A 73 0.07 -7.01 -9.45
CA ILE A 73 0.21 -5.74 -8.76
C ILE A 73 -1.03 -4.89 -8.99
N VAL A 74 -1.64 -4.42 -7.92
CA VAL A 74 -2.74 -3.44 -7.97
C VAL A 74 -2.26 -2.13 -7.36
N ILE A 75 -2.30 -1.06 -8.15
CA ILE A 75 -2.07 0.30 -7.64
C ILE A 75 -3.42 0.87 -7.21
N CYS A 76 -3.53 1.21 -5.94
CA CYS A 76 -4.80 1.62 -5.35
C CYS A 76 -5.06 3.09 -5.64
N GLU A 77 -6.10 3.39 -6.42
CA GLU A 77 -6.62 4.75 -6.64
C GLU A 77 -7.53 5.21 -5.50
N ARG A 78 -8.17 4.25 -4.82
CA ARG A 78 -9.06 4.48 -3.68
C ARG A 78 -9.14 3.24 -2.80
N ALA A 79 -9.52 3.45 -1.55
CA ALA A 79 -9.70 2.40 -0.57
C ALA A 79 -11.08 2.47 0.08
N VAL A 80 -11.73 1.33 0.26
CA VAL A 80 -12.91 1.19 1.11
C VAL A 80 -12.48 1.37 2.55
N ARG A 81 -13.18 2.19 3.30
CA ARG A 81 -12.92 2.52 4.70
C ARG A 81 -13.71 1.60 5.63
N ASP A 82 -13.29 0.34 5.70
CA ASP A 82 -13.88 -0.66 6.59
C ASP A 82 -12.95 -0.98 7.78
N GLU A 83 -12.22 0.02 8.21
CA GLU A 83 -11.34 0.02 9.37
C GLU A 83 -11.70 1.20 10.30
N GLY A 84 -11.27 1.15 11.55
CA GLY A 84 -11.70 2.14 12.55
C GLY A 84 -10.96 3.48 12.49
N THR A 85 -9.70 3.50 12.07
CA THR A 85 -8.79 4.63 12.26
C THR A 85 -9.15 5.85 11.41
N SER A 86 -9.45 5.64 10.14
CA SER A 86 -9.74 6.73 9.19
C SER A 86 -10.96 7.57 9.59
N HIS A 87 -11.91 6.97 10.29
CA HIS A 87 -13.13 7.63 10.77
C HIS A 87 -12.87 8.65 11.90
N HIS A 88 -11.70 8.61 12.55
CA HIS A 88 -11.26 9.65 13.49
C HIS A 88 -10.69 10.89 12.81
N TYR A 89 -10.32 10.78 11.53
CA TYR A 89 -9.66 11.83 10.75
C TYR A 89 -10.59 12.56 9.78
N LEU A 90 -11.48 11.81 9.11
CA LEU A 90 -12.37 12.33 8.09
C LEU A 90 -13.82 11.94 8.38
N PRO A 91 -14.82 12.74 7.93
CA PRO A 91 -16.22 12.35 7.98
C PRO A 91 -16.46 10.94 7.41
N SER A 92 -17.54 10.30 7.85
CA SER A 92 -17.87 8.95 7.40
C SER A 92 -18.28 8.96 5.93
N GLU A 93 -17.39 8.44 5.11
CA GLU A 93 -17.60 8.17 3.69
C GLU A 93 -17.11 6.76 3.38
N LYS A 94 -17.64 6.17 2.32
CA LYS A 94 -17.31 4.80 1.93
C LYS A 94 -15.88 4.65 1.45
N TYR A 95 -15.40 5.62 0.68
CA TYR A 95 -14.08 5.60 0.05
C TYR A 95 -13.22 6.77 0.51
N VAL A 96 -11.93 6.54 0.50
CA VAL A 96 -10.89 7.57 0.53
C VAL A 96 -9.99 7.38 -0.68
N HIS A 97 -9.47 8.47 -1.24
CA HIS A 97 -8.73 8.46 -2.51
C HIS A 97 -7.24 8.70 -2.27
N ALA A 98 -6.42 8.02 -3.08
CA ALA A 98 -5.00 8.30 -3.24
C ALA A 98 -4.77 9.60 -4.01
N ASP A 99 -3.52 10.01 -4.16
CA ASP A 99 -3.12 11.09 -5.07
C ASP A 99 -3.02 10.56 -6.51
N ASP A 100 -3.84 11.11 -7.41
CA ASP A 100 -3.96 10.64 -8.79
C ASP A 100 -2.64 10.73 -9.56
N GLU A 101 -1.86 11.80 -9.37
CA GLU A 101 -0.58 11.98 -10.05
C GLU A 101 0.43 10.94 -9.57
N LEU A 102 0.51 10.72 -8.27
CA LEU A 102 1.43 9.73 -7.69
C LEU A 102 1.06 8.30 -8.11
N VAL A 103 -0.24 7.98 -8.17
CA VAL A 103 -0.77 6.71 -8.69
C VAL A 103 -0.35 6.51 -10.15
N ALA A 104 -0.60 7.49 -11.01
CA ALA A 104 -0.25 7.39 -12.43
C ALA A 104 1.26 7.22 -12.63
N ARG A 105 2.08 8.01 -11.94
CA ARG A 105 3.54 7.92 -12.00
C ARG A 105 4.08 6.58 -11.54
N LEU A 106 3.55 6.04 -10.45
CA LEU A 106 3.94 4.73 -9.94
C LEU A 106 3.59 3.63 -10.94
N ALA A 107 2.38 3.65 -11.49
CA ALA A 107 1.95 2.69 -12.50
C ALA A 107 2.84 2.73 -13.75
N ASP A 108 3.18 3.92 -14.24
CA ASP A 108 4.06 4.08 -15.40
C ASP A 108 5.48 3.56 -15.12
N ARG A 109 6.05 3.82 -13.93
CA ARG A 109 7.36 3.28 -13.56
C ARG A 109 7.37 1.75 -13.49
N ILE A 110 6.30 1.13 -12.99
CA ILE A 110 6.17 -0.33 -12.97
C ILE A 110 6.14 -0.87 -14.41
N ARG A 111 5.36 -0.25 -15.32
CA ARG A 111 5.27 -0.67 -16.72
C ARG A 111 6.59 -0.53 -17.47
N VAL A 112 7.31 0.58 -17.27
CA VAL A 112 8.64 0.81 -17.86
C VAL A 112 9.64 -0.26 -17.41
N ARG A 113 9.46 -0.84 -16.24
CA ARG A 113 10.28 -1.95 -15.72
C ARG A 113 9.84 -3.33 -16.19
N GLY A 114 8.86 -3.39 -17.09
CA GLY A 114 8.29 -4.64 -17.60
C GLY A 114 7.29 -5.30 -16.65
N GLY A 115 6.95 -4.65 -15.52
CA GLY A 115 5.92 -5.11 -14.61
C GLY A 115 4.52 -4.85 -15.17
N ARG A 116 3.60 -5.76 -14.89
CA ARG A 116 2.17 -5.59 -15.18
C ARG A 116 1.47 -5.13 -13.92
N CYS A 117 0.71 -4.04 -14.02
CA CYS A 117 -0.12 -3.59 -12.91
C CYS A 117 -1.48 -3.12 -13.43
N THR A 118 -2.49 -3.30 -12.61
CA THR A 118 -3.80 -2.68 -12.75
C THR A 118 -3.92 -1.50 -11.80
N VAL A 119 -4.84 -0.57 -12.11
CA VAL A 119 -5.21 0.52 -11.19
C VAL A 119 -6.65 0.27 -10.78
N GLY A 120 -6.95 0.37 -9.49
CA GLY A 120 -8.29 0.10 -9.00
C GLY A 120 -8.46 0.31 -7.50
N ALA A 121 -9.61 -0.13 -6.98
CA ALA A 121 -9.94 0.00 -5.57
C ALA A 121 -9.41 -1.16 -4.74
N THR A 122 -9.08 -0.89 -3.47
CA THR A 122 -8.84 -1.90 -2.44
C THR A 122 -9.88 -1.82 -1.32
N TRP A 123 -10.06 -2.87 -0.58
CA TRP A 123 -10.83 -2.93 0.66
C TRP A 123 -9.86 -2.97 1.84
N THR A 124 -9.86 -1.93 2.67
CA THR A 124 -9.06 -1.90 3.89
C THR A 124 -9.90 -2.35 5.07
N THR A 125 -9.50 -3.44 5.72
CA THR A 125 -10.18 -4.00 6.91
C THR A 125 -9.24 -4.14 8.10
N ASP A 126 -9.75 -3.99 9.32
CA ASP A 126 -9.02 -4.29 10.57
C ASP A 126 -9.10 -5.77 10.98
N ALA A 127 -9.90 -6.58 10.30
CA ALA A 127 -10.28 -7.89 10.77
C ALA A 127 -10.15 -9.01 9.71
N PRO A 128 -8.91 -9.33 9.26
CA PRO A 128 -8.69 -10.25 8.13
C PRO A 128 -9.28 -11.65 8.35
N TYR A 129 -9.43 -12.09 9.59
CA TYR A 129 -10.08 -13.37 9.90
C TYR A 129 -11.63 -13.29 9.95
N ARG A 130 -12.21 -12.15 9.64
CA ARG A 130 -13.65 -11.90 9.61
C ARG A 130 -14.17 -11.53 8.23
N GLU A 131 -13.35 -11.61 7.20
CA GLU A 131 -13.74 -11.42 5.81
C GLU A 131 -14.75 -12.48 5.40
N THR A 132 -16.01 -12.08 5.28
CA THR A 132 -17.12 -12.99 4.99
C THR A 132 -17.38 -13.12 3.49
N GLU A 133 -17.96 -14.24 3.07
CA GLU A 133 -18.39 -14.41 1.67
C GLU A 133 -19.35 -13.29 1.25
N ALA A 134 -20.22 -12.83 2.13
CA ALA A 134 -21.17 -11.76 1.82
C ALA A 134 -20.47 -10.42 1.50
N GLU A 135 -19.46 -10.05 2.27
CA GLU A 135 -18.65 -8.86 2.04
C GLU A 135 -17.84 -8.98 0.75
N VAL A 136 -17.18 -10.13 0.55
CA VAL A 136 -16.43 -10.37 -0.70
C VAL A 136 -17.33 -10.21 -1.93
N ARG A 137 -18.55 -10.72 -1.90
CA ARG A 137 -19.53 -10.57 -2.98
C ARG A 137 -19.90 -9.10 -3.24
N VAL A 138 -20.09 -8.32 -2.18
CA VAL A 138 -20.38 -6.88 -2.31
C VAL A 138 -19.22 -6.17 -2.97
N TRP A 139 -18.01 -6.37 -2.49
CA TRP A 139 -16.83 -5.69 -3.02
C TRP A 139 -16.46 -6.14 -4.43
N GLN A 140 -16.63 -7.42 -4.74
CA GLN A 140 -16.50 -7.91 -6.12
C GLN A 140 -17.46 -7.24 -7.09
N ALA A 141 -18.73 -7.12 -6.70
CA ALA A 141 -19.76 -6.49 -7.53
C ALA A 141 -19.48 -5.00 -7.77
N GLU A 142 -18.79 -4.33 -6.84
CA GLU A 142 -18.37 -2.94 -6.97
C GLU A 142 -17.02 -2.76 -7.71
N GLY A 143 -16.42 -3.85 -8.15
CA GLY A 143 -15.13 -3.83 -8.87
C GLY A 143 -13.91 -3.60 -7.98
N VAL A 144 -14.04 -3.76 -6.64
CA VAL A 144 -12.90 -3.75 -5.73
C VAL A 144 -12.01 -4.94 -6.05
N GLN A 145 -10.70 -4.69 -6.18
CA GLN A 145 -9.77 -5.69 -6.70
C GLN A 145 -9.07 -6.48 -5.60
N THR A 146 -8.76 -5.82 -4.48
CA THR A 146 -7.95 -6.42 -3.41
C THR A 146 -8.52 -6.14 -2.03
N VAL A 147 -8.05 -6.89 -1.04
CA VAL A 147 -8.24 -6.61 0.38
C VAL A 147 -6.87 -6.54 1.06
N GLU A 148 -6.69 -5.57 1.96
CA GLU A 148 -5.50 -5.33 2.77
C GLU A 148 -5.89 -4.56 4.05
N MET A 149 -4.94 -4.04 4.83
CA MET A 149 -5.23 -3.49 6.15
C MET A 149 -4.77 -2.02 6.35
N GLU A 150 -4.19 -1.33 5.36
CA GLU A 150 -3.42 -0.11 5.55
C GLU A 150 -3.84 1.09 4.68
N ALA A 151 -4.25 0.85 3.43
CA ALA A 151 -4.35 1.90 2.41
C ALA A 151 -5.33 3.01 2.79
N ALA A 152 -6.48 2.69 3.37
CA ALA A 152 -7.46 3.70 3.79
C ALA A 152 -6.88 4.63 4.86
N GLY A 153 -6.16 4.09 5.83
CA GLY A 153 -5.46 4.89 6.85
C GLY A 153 -4.44 5.84 6.23
N LEU A 154 -3.55 5.33 5.35
CA LEU A 154 -2.54 6.15 4.67
C LEU A 154 -3.15 7.27 3.84
N PHE A 155 -4.15 6.96 2.99
CA PHE A 155 -4.80 7.96 2.15
C PHE A 155 -5.50 9.03 2.97
N THR A 156 -6.08 8.65 4.10
CA THR A 156 -6.73 9.55 5.04
C THR A 156 -5.74 10.56 5.61
N VAL A 157 -4.58 10.12 6.12
CA VAL A 157 -3.53 11.03 6.58
C VAL A 157 -3.02 11.89 5.43
N GLY A 158 -2.86 11.32 4.24
CA GLY A 158 -2.49 12.06 3.03
C GLY A 158 -3.40 13.25 2.77
N GLN A 159 -4.71 13.05 2.83
CA GLN A 159 -5.69 14.13 2.64
C GLN A 159 -5.64 15.17 3.76
N VAL A 160 -5.62 14.74 5.02
CA VAL A 160 -5.61 15.65 6.18
C VAL A 160 -4.33 16.47 6.27
N ARG A 161 -3.19 15.89 5.91
CA ARG A 161 -1.86 16.56 5.92
C ARG A 161 -1.51 17.24 4.60
N ASN A 162 -2.37 17.14 3.59
CA ASN A 162 -2.09 17.62 2.24
C ASN A 162 -0.77 17.04 1.69
N LEU A 163 -0.61 15.72 1.85
CA LEU A 163 0.56 14.95 1.51
C LEU A 163 0.20 13.90 0.45
N PRO A 164 0.76 13.96 -0.76
CA PRO A 164 0.51 12.94 -1.79
C PRO A 164 0.84 11.54 -1.30
N THR A 165 -0.12 10.63 -1.40
CA THR A 165 0.02 9.22 -1.00
C THR A 165 -0.48 8.28 -2.09
N ALA A 166 0.18 7.14 -2.23
CA ALA A 166 -0.25 6.02 -3.09
C ALA A 166 0.02 4.68 -2.40
N ALA A 167 -0.65 3.63 -2.85
CA ALA A 167 -0.41 2.28 -2.38
C ALA A 167 -0.31 1.30 -3.55
N ALA A 168 0.61 0.35 -3.43
CA ALA A 168 0.74 -0.80 -4.30
C ALA A 168 0.50 -2.07 -3.48
N VAL A 169 -0.54 -2.81 -3.82
CA VAL A 169 -0.85 -4.11 -3.25
C VAL A 169 -0.31 -5.20 -4.17
N ILE A 170 0.51 -6.07 -3.63
CA ILE A 170 1.01 -7.26 -4.31
C ILE A 170 0.14 -8.43 -3.87
N ILE A 171 -0.47 -9.10 -4.82
CA ILE A 171 -1.36 -10.23 -4.53
C ILE A 171 -0.55 -11.36 -3.90
N MET A 172 -0.92 -11.72 -2.68
CA MET A 172 -0.33 -12.82 -1.91
C MET A 172 -1.19 -14.07 -1.98
N ASP A 173 -2.49 -13.91 -1.79
CA ASP A 173 -3.48 -14.96 -1.73
C ASP A 173 -4.79 -14.55 -2.44
N SER A 174 -5.82 -15.35 -2.35
CA SER A 174 -7.08 -15.07 -3.04
C SER A 174 -8.30 -15.51 -2.26
N LEU A 175 -9.31 -14.63 -2.27
CA LEU A 175 -10.69 -14.88 -1.83
C LEU A 175 -11.67 -14.88 -3.01
N ALA A 176 -11.18 -14.78 -4.24
CA ALA A 176 -12.00 -14.59 -5.44
C ALA A 176 -13.07 -15.69 -5.64
N THR A 177 -12.85 -16.86 -5.08
CA THR A 177 -13.79 -17.99 -5.14
C THR A 177 -14.55 -18.20 -3.82
N TYR A 178 -14.56 -17.20 -2.94
CA TYR A 178 -15.17 -17.26 -1.60
C TYR A 178 -14.53 -18.28 -0.66
N ARG A 179 -13.34 -18.72 -0.99
CA ARG A 179 -12.51 -19.60 -0.16
C ARG A 179 -11.08 -19.08 -0.22
N TRP A 180 -10.45 -18.99 0.91
CA TRP A 180 -9.06 -18.58 0.98
C TRP A 180 -8.16 -19.57 0.25
N GLN A 181 -7.32 -19.06 -0.62
CA GLN A 181 -6.38 -19.83 -1.45
C GLN A 181 -4.98 -19.25 -1.26
N ALA A 182 -4.09 -20.07 -0.68
CA ALA A 182 -2.68 -19.72 -0.55
C ALA A 182 -1.97 -19.74 -1.91
N PRO A 183 -0.86 -19.00 -2.07
CA PRO A 183 -0.04 -19.07 -3.27
C PRO A 183 0.65 -20.44 -3.39
N GLU A 184 0.73 -20.97 -4.59
CA GLU A 184 1.51 -22.20 -4.86
C GLU A 184 3.02 -21.94 -4.81
N SER A 185 3.45 -20.70 -5.08
CA SER A 185 4.85 -20.28 -5.12
C SER A 185 4.99 -18.81 -4.68
N LEU A 186 6.05 -18.55 -3.93
CA LEU A 186 6.42 -17.17 -3.54
C LEU A 186 7.25 -16.44 -4.60
N SER A 187 7.77 -17.13 -5.61
CA SER A 187 8.65 -16.53 -6.61
C SER A 187 8.01 -15.38 -7.41
N PRO A 188 6.75 -15.48 -7.91
CA PRO A 188 6.11 -14.35 -8.57
C PRO A 188 5.92 -13.14 -7.64
N ILE A 189 5.61 -13.40 -6.37
CA ILE A 189 5.39 -12.37 -5.34
C ILE A 189 6.71 -11.63 -5.06
N GLN A 190 7.82 -12.34 -4.91
CA GLN A 190 9.15 -11.75 -4.71
C GLN A 190 9.55 -10.89 -5.90
N HIS A 191 9.33 -11.34 -7.13
CA HIS A 191 9.61 -10.56 -8.34
C HIS A 191 8.77 -9.29 -8.43
N ALA A 192 7.48 -9.38 -8.09
CA ALA A 192 6.60 -8.22 -8.03
C ALA A 192 7.06 -7.21 -6.97
N LEU A 193 7.45 -7.70 -5.78
CA LEU A 193 7.98 -6.87 -4.70
C LEU A 193 9.23 -6.08 -5.16
N GLU A 194 10.18 -6.75 -5.81
CA GLU A 194 11.39 -6.09 -6.33
C GLU A 194 11.04 -5.02 -7.37
N THR A 195 10.07 -5.32 -8.25
CA THR A 195 9.61 -4.41 -9.30
C THR A 195 8.94 -3.17 -8.69
N VAL A 196 8.00 -3.34 -7.77
CA VAL A 196 7.30 -2.24 -7.08
C VAL A 196 8.29 -1.42 -6.26
N TYR A 197 9.17 -2.06 -5.51
CA TYR A 197 10.20 -1.39 -4.73
C TYR A 197 11.08 -0.46 -5.57
N ALA A 198 11.57 -0.96 -6.69
CA ALA A 198 12.41 -0.16 -7.57
C ALA A 198 11.63 0.99 -8.23
N ALA A 199 10.38 0.74 -8.65
CA ALA A 199 9.50 1.75 -9.22
C ALA A 199 9.12 2.84 -8.21
N ALA A 200 8.82 2.46 -6.96
CA ALA A 200 8.50 3.40 -5.88
C ALA A 200 9.66 4.35 -5.57
N ILE A 201 10.89 3.82 -5.47
CA ILE A 201 12.08 4.66 -5.28
C ILE A 201 12.23 5.67 -6.40
N GLU A 202 12.11 5.26 -7.67
CA GLU A 202 12.21 6.16 -8.81
C GLU A 202 11.10 7.19 -8.85
N THR A 203 9.88 6.79 -8.49
CA THR A 203 8.73 7.70 -8.40
C THR A 203 8.95 8.78 -7.36
N LEU A 204 9.47 8.41 -6.19
CA LEU A 204 9.75 9.35 -5.09
C LEU A 204 10.96 10.24 -5.36
N ASP A 205 11.98 9.75 -6.08
CA ASP A 205 13.23 10.48 -6.34
C ASP A 205 13.10 11.50 -7.48
N SER A 206 12.15 11.33 -8.39
CA SER A 206 12.02 12.09 -9.64
C SER A 206 11.17 13.37 -9.52
N ALA A 207 11.00 13.92 -8.33
CA ALA A 207 10.15 15.08 -8.09
C ALA A 207 10.88 16.25 -7.46
#